data_27fcfc438daa763a1f6adf896337b247
#
_entry.id   27fcfc438daa763a1f6adf896337b247
#
_cell.length_a   1.000
_cell.length_b   1.000
_cell.length_c   1.000
_cell.angle_alpha   90.00
_cell.angle_beta   90.00
_cell.angle_gamma   90.00
#
_symmetry.space_group_name_H-M   'P 1'
#
loop_
_entity.id
_entity.type
_entity.pdbx_description
1 polymer ?
#
loop_
_entity_poly.entity_id
_entity_poly.type
_entity_poly.pdbx_seq_one_letter_code
_entity_poly.pdbx_strand_id
1 'polypeptide(L)'
;MAKGKGGYGGMGGMNMNNFIKQAQKMQKQMEQAQQDLEQQEFEITSGGGAVKVVINGKKYIKSIEIKPEVVDPDDVEMLQDLVLTAVNEAIRQADDAVTSAMGNITGVGVPSGLF
;
A
#
# COMPACT_ATOMS: atom_id res chain seq x y z
N MET A 1 -23.27 -35.34 30.91
CA MET A 1 -21.97 -35.29 30.63
C MET A 1 -21.66 -35.63 29.25
N ALA A 2 -21.83 -36.82 28.89
CA ALA A 2 -21.54 -37.22 27.51
C ALA A 2 -22.28 -36.38 26.51
N LYS A 3 -23.44 -35.97 26.86
CA LYS A 3 -24.20 -35.18 25.94
C LYS A 3 -23.57 -33.89 25.62
N GLY A 4 -23.13 -33.23 26.63
CA GLY A 4 -22.49 -31.96 26.42
C GLY A 4 -21.30 -32.06 25.52
N LYS A 5 -20.54 -33.11 25.66
CA LYS A 5 -19.41 -33.27 24.84
C LYS A 5 -19.77 -33.49 23.40
N GLY A 6 -20.80 -34.30 23.20
CA GLY A 6 -21.24 -34.54 21.83
C GLY A 6 -21.65 -33.27 21.15
N GLY A 7 -22.42 -32.47 21.85
CA GLY A 7 -22.86 -31.24 21.25
C GLY A 7 -21.71 -30.31 20.91
N TYR A 8 -20.78 -30.22 21.83
CA TYR A 8 -19.65 -29.40 21.56
C TYR A 8 -18.88 -29.89 20.34
N GLY A 9 -18.63 -31.16 20.31
CA GLY A 9 -17.84 -31.69 19.21
C GLY A 9 -18.47 -31.44 17.88
N GLY A 10 -19.77 -31.62 17.80
CA GLY A 10 -20.45 -31.41 16.54
C GLY A 10 -20.37 -30.00 16.06
N MET A 11 -20.70 -29.08 16.92
CA MET A 11 -20.65 -27.70 16.51
C MET A 11 -19.25 -27.25 16.23
N GLY A 12 -18.35 -27.65 17.08
CA GLY A 12 -16.99 -27.27 16.89
C GLY A 12 -16.42 -27.75 15.57
N GLY A 13 -16.75 -28.97 15.22
CA GLY A 13 -16.24 -29.54 13.98
C GLY A 13 -16.72 -28.78 12.76
N MET A 14 -18.00 -28.50 12.69
CA MET A 14 -18.53 -27.79 11.56
C MET A 14 -17.99 -26.39 11.48
N ASN A 15 -17.98 -25.72 12.59
CA ASN A 15 -17.51 -24.35 12.62
C ASN A 15 -16.03 -24.28 12.33
N MET A 16 -15.29 -25.28 12.76
CA MET A 16 -13.87 -25.28 12.49
C MET A 16 -13.57 -25.38 11.01
N ASN A 17 -14.25 -26.26 10.31
CA ASN A 17 -14.03 -26.37 8.88
C ASN A 17 -14.37 -25.09 8.16
N ASN A 18 -15.49 -24.49 8.46
CA ASN A 18 -15.87 -23.25 7.83
C ASN A 18 -14.92 -22.14 8.23
N PHE A 19 -14.52 -22.12 9.46
CA PHE A 19 -13.61 -21.10 9.95
C PHE A 19 -12.26 -21.18 9.24
N ILE A 20 -11.74 -22.38 9.08
CA ILE A 20 -10.46 -22.58 8.39
C ILE A 20 -10.56 -22.15 6.96
N LYS A 21 -11.65 -22.51 6.28
CA LYS A 21 -11.85 -22.10 4.89
C LYS A 21 -11.94 -20.60 4.76
N GLN A 22 -12.65 -19.97 5.66
CA GLN A 22 -12.76 -18.51 5.63
C GLN A 22 -11.43 -17.85 5.92
N ALA A 23 -10.68 -18.40 6.86
CA ALA A 23 -9.37 -17.85 7.18
C ALA A 23 -8.42 -17.96 6.01
N GLN A 24 -8.44 -19.09 5.31
CA GLN A 24 -7.60 -19.28 4.14
C GLN A 24 -8.00 -18.33 3.02
N LYS A 25 -9.29 -18.17 2.82
CA LYS A 25 -9.79 -17.28 1.78
C LYS A 25 -9.40 -15.83 2.09
N MET A 26 -9.55 -15.45 3.35
CA MET A 26 -9.21 -14.11 3.77
C MET A 26 -7.71 -13.85 3.59
N GLN A 27 -6.91 -14.84 3.94
CA GLN A 27 -5.47 -14.72 3.78
C GLN A 27 -5.09 -14.54 2.32
N LYS A 28 -5.73 -15.29 1.43
CA LYS A 28 -5.48 -15.15 0.01
C LYS A 28 -5.90 -13.78 -0.50
N GLN A 29 -7.03 -13.29 -0.02
CA GLN A 29 -7.49 -11.96 -0.40
C GLN A 29 -6.54 -10.88 0.07
N MET A 30 -5.99 -11.03 1.26
CA MET A 30 -5.03 -10.07 1.77
C MET A 30 -3.74 -10.11 0.97
N GLU A 31 -3.27 -11.31 0.64
CA GLU A 31 -2.07 -11.43 -0.19
C GLU A 31 -2.28 -10.82 -1.56
N GLN A 32 -3.44 -11.07 -2.15
CA GLN A 32 -3.75 -10.52 -3.46
C GLN A 32 -3.83 -9.00 -3.41
N ALA A 33 -4.48 -8.47 -2.39
CA ALA A 33 -4.60 -7.03 -2.23
C ALA A 33 -3.22 -6.39 -2.05
N GLN A 34 -2.36 -7.04 -1.30
CA GLN A 34 -1.01 -6.55 -1.09
C GLN A 34 -0.21 -6.58 -2.38
N GLN A 35 -0.31 -7.66 -3.15
CA GLN A 35 0.37 -7.75 -4.44
C GLN A 35 -0.13 -6.70 -5.41
N ASP A 36 -1.44 -6.48 -5.45
CA ASP A 36 -2.02 -5.47 -6.32
C ASP A 36 -1.51 -4.08 -5.94
N LEU A 37 -1.44 -3.82 -4.66
CA LEU A 37 -0.94 -2.54 -4.17
C LEU A 37 0.53 -2.36 -4.52
N GLU A 38 1.32 -3.41 -4.38
CA GLU A 38 2.74 -3.35 -4.69
C GLU A 38 2.99 -3.09 -6.16
N GLN A 39 2.08 -3.53 -7.01
CA GLN A 39 2.21 -3.32 -8.44
C GLN A 39 1.58 -2.01 -8.90
N GLN A 40 0.83 -1.36 -8.04
CA GLN A 40 0.21 -0.09 -8.38
C GLN A 40 1.28 0.98 -8.52
N GLU A 41 1.13 1.81 -9.54
CA GLU A 41 2.10 2.87 -9.80
C GLU A 41 1.50 4.22 -9.48
N PHE A 42 2.32 5.08 -8.91
CA PHE A 42 1.93 6.44 -8.56
C PHE A 42 2.84 7.39 -9.32
N GLU A 43 2.23 8.40 -9.91
CA GLU A 43 2.96 9.36 -10.72
C GLU A 43 2.93 10.71 -10.02
N ILE A 44 4.11 11.24 -9.78
CA ILE A 44 4.27 12.49 -9.04
C ILE A 44 5.06 13.44 -9.90
N THR A 45 4.67 14.70 -9.89
CA THR A 45 5.41 15.72 -10.62
C THR A 45 5.81 16.85 -9.69
N SER A 46 6.85 17.57 -10.09
CA SER A 46 7.24 18.80 -9.42
C SER A 46 7.65 19.82 -10.47
N GLY A 47 7.73 21.10 -10.06
CA GLY A 47 8.12 22.15 -10.96
C GLY A 47 7.18 22.33 -12.13
N GLY A 48 5.87 22.20 -11.90
CA GLY A 48 4.91 22.35 -12.99
C GLY A 48 4.97 21.24 -14.01
N GLY A 49 5.42 20.05 -13.59
CA GLY A 49 5.56 18.91 -14.51
C GLY A 49 6.93 18.76 -15.09
N ALA A 50 7.87 19.58 -14.66
CA ALA A 50 9.24 19.52 -15.20
C ALA A 50 9.96 18.24 -14.81
N VAL A 51 9.65 17.69 -13.64
CA VAL A 51 10.20 16.44 -13.15
C VAL A 51 9.04 15.53 -12.82
N LYS A 52 9.09 14.30 -13.34
CA LYS A 52 8.07 13.30 -13.08
C LYS A 52 8.72 12.05 -12.52
N VAL A 53 8.17 11.55 -11.42
CA VAL A 53 8.66 10.33 -10.77
C VAL A 53 7.53 9.32 -10.76
N VAL A 54 7.83 8.09 -11.15
CA VAL A 54 6.89 6.98 -11.05
C VAL A 54 7.42 6.02 -10.00
N ILE A 55 6.58 5.70 -9.02
CA ILE A 55 6.95 4.85 -7.90
C ILE A 55 5.85 3.80 -7.71
N ASN A 56 6.20 2.62 -7.25
CA ASN A 56 5.17 1.61 -6.97
C ASN A 56 4.89 1.49 -5.48
N GLY A 57 3.96 0.62 -5.12
CA GLY A 57 3.57 0.45 -3.73
C GLY A 57 4.65 -0.13 -2.84
N LYS A 58 5.68 -0.69 -3.42
CA LYS A 58 6.84 -1.14 -2.65
C LYS A 58 7.80 -0.01 -2.35
N LYS A 59 7.46 1.18 -2.78
CA LYS A 59 8.32 2.36 -2.66
C LYS A 59 9.57 2.23 -3.53
N TYR A 60 9.38 1.57 -4.67
CA TYR A 60 10.46 1.39 -5.62
C TYR A 60 10.25 2.41 -6.72
N ILE A 61 11.22 3.25 -6.97
CA ILE A 61 11.12 4.25 -8.00
C ILE A 61 11.41 3.59 -9.34
N LYS A 62 10.43 3.64 -10.23
CA LYS A 62 10.53 2.97 -11.50
C LYS A 62 11.10 3.85 -12.58
N SER A 63 10.84 5.13 -12.53
CA SER A 63 11.39 6.04 -13.52
C SER A 63 11.40 7.47 -13.00
N ILE A 64 12.31 8.25 -13.54
CA ILE A 64 12.36 9.68 -13.32
C ILE A 64 12.53 10.31 -14.69
N GLU A 65 11.61 11.20 -15.03
CA GLU A 65 11.69 11.94 -16.29
C GLU A 65 11.91 13.40 -15.98
N ILE A 66 12.87 14.00 -16.65
CA ILE A 66 13.24 15.39 -16.44
C ILE A 66 13.15 16.10 -17.78
N LYS A 67 12.40 17.21 -17.82
CA LYS A 67 12.32 17.98 -19.05
C LYS A 67 13.61 18.75 -19.27
N PRO A 68 14.10 18.81 -20.49
CA PRO A 68 15.36 19.51 -20.75
C PRO A 68 15.35 20.97 -20.32
N GLU A 69 14.19 21.59 -20.29
CA GLU A 69 14.08 23.01 -19.95
C GLU A 69 14.61 23.33 -18.56
N VAL A 70 14.57 22.36 -17.65
CA VAL A 70 15.04 22.59 -16.29
C VAL A 70 16.45 22.07 -16.06
N VAL A 71 17.10 21.58 -17.11
CA VAL A 71 18.48 21.12 -17.00
C VAL A 71 19.36 22.29 -17.40
N ASP A 72 19.71 23.09 -16.44
CA ASP A 72 20.49 24.29 -16.62
C ASP A 72 21.82 24.13 -15.91
N PRO A 73 22.93 24.05 -16.63
CA PRO A 73 24.24 23.88 -15.99
C PRO A 73 24.59 25.02 -15.05
N ASP A 74 23.96 26.17 -15.23
CA ASP A 74 24.23 27.32 -14.38
C ASP A 74 23.35 27.33 -13.15
N ASP A 75 22.38 26.44 -13.06
CA ASP A 75 21.49 26.37 -11.89
C ASP A 75 21.17 24.93 -11.56
N VAL A 76 22.21 24.20 -11.21
CA VAL A 76 22.08 22.79 -10.86
C VAL A 76 21.27 22.61 -9.56
N GLU A 77 21.35 23.58 -8.66
CA GLU A 77 20.62 23.51 -7.40
C GLU A 77 19.11 23.47 -7.63
N MET A 78 18.61 24.21 -8.59
CA MET A 78 17.19 24.19 -8.91
C MET A 78 16.77 22.78 -9.31
N LEU A 79 17.55 22.13 -10.17
CA LEU A 79 17.26 20.78 -10.61
C LEU A 79 17.30 19.80 -9.44
N GLN A 80 18.30 19.94 -8.58
CA GLN A 80 18.40 19.09 -7.41
C GLN A 80 17.19 19.21 -6.51
N ASP A 81 16.71 20.43 -6.30
CA ASP A 81 15.54 20.67 -5.47
C ASP A 81 14.29 20.08 -6.09
N LEU A 82 14.13 20.21 -7.41
CA LEU A 82 12.96 19.65 -8.09
C LEU A 82 12.94 18.13 -7.99
N VAL A 83 14.08 17.50 -8.18
CA VAL A 83 14.17 16.05 -8.09
C VAL A 83 13.94 15.60 -6.65
N LEU A 84 14.55 16.27 -5.70
CA LEU A 84 14.41 15.92 -4.30
C LEU A 84 12.95 16.02 -3.87
N THR A 85 12.30 17.09 -4.24
CA THR A 85 10.89 17.29 -3.91
C THR A 85 10.02 16.20 -4.53
N ALA A 86 10.25 15.88 -5.81
CA ALA A 86 9.45 14.87 -6.49
C ALA A 86 9.65 13.48 -5.87
N VAL A 87 10.88 13.13 -5.56
CA VAL A 87 11.19 11.82 -4.98
C VAL A 87 10.58 11.68 -3.59
N ASN A 88 10.76 12.68 -2.76
CA ASN A 88 10.21 12.63 -1.41
C ASN A 88 8.69 12.60 -1.42
N GLU A 89 8.05 13.34 -2.30
CA GLU A 89 6.62 13.32 -2.43
C GLU A 89 6.13 11.97 -2.95
N ALA A 90 6.87 11.37 -3.87
CA ALA A 90 6.52 10.05 -4.39
C ALA A 90 6.56 9.01 -3.28
N ILE A 91 7.60 9.04 -2.46
CA ILE A 91 7.73 8.12 -1.34
C ILE A 91 6.58 8.32 -0.36
N ARG A 92 6.25 9.58 -0.07
CA ARG A 92 5.16 9.88 0.85
C ARG A 92 3.83 9.38 0.31
N GLN A 93 3.55 9.57 -0.97
CA GLN A 93 2.29 9.10 -1.55
C GLN A 93 2.21 7.58 -1.57
N ALA A 94 3.29 6.90 -1.89
CA ALA A 94 3.31 5.45 -1.85
C ALA A 94 3.08 4.95 -0.43
N ASP A 95 3.70 5.60 0.54
CA ASP A 95 3.53 5.23 1.94
C ASP A 95 2.09 5.46 2.41
N ASP A 96 1.51 6.59 2.04
CA ASP A 96 0.13 6.89 2.39
C ASP A 96 -0.83 5.90 1.76
N ALA A 97 -0.58 5.50 0.52
CA ALA A 97 -1.42 4.53 -0.16
C ALA A 97 -1.37 3.17 0.51
N VAL A 98 -0.17 2.74 0.92
CA VAL A 98 -0.01 1.47 1.62
C VAL A 98 -0.70 1.53 2.97
N THR A 99 -0.51 2.61 3.70
CA THR A 99 -1.11 2.79 5.01
C THR A 99 -2.63 2.81 4.91
N SER A 100 -3.17 3.51 3.93
CA SER A 100 -4.62 3.57 3.72
C SER A 100 -5.19 2.22 3.37
N ALA A 101 -4.51 1.48 2.50
CA ALA A 101 -4.96 0.17 2.10
C ALA A 101 -4.94 -0.79 3.28
N MET A 102 -3.90 -0.74 4.09
CA MET A 102 -3.83 -1.59 5.28
C MET A 102 -4.92 -1.22 6.27
N GLY A 103 -5.16 0.06 6.45
CA GLY A 103 -6.23 0.52 7.32
C GLY A 103 -7.59 0.05 6.85
N ASN A 104 -7.82 0.06 5.55
CA ASN A 104 -9.08 -0.40 5.00
C ASN A 104 -9.25 -1.90 5.13
N ILE A 105 -8.17 -2.64 5.04
CA ILE A 105 -8.23 -4.08 5.15
C ILE A 105 -8.50 -4.51 6.56
N THR A 106 -7.78 -3.99 7.48
CA THR A 106 -8.00 -4.29 8.87
C THR A 106 -9.21 -3.61 9.36
N GLY A 107 -9.56 -2.66 8.73
CA GLY A 107 -10.64 -2.00 8.88
C GLY A 107 -11.10 -1.30 9.94
N VAL A 108 -11.21 -1.71 10.39
CA VAL A 108 -11.87 -1.49 11.23
C VAL A 108 -11.54 -0.75 12.24
N GLY A 109 -11.95 -0.10 12.47
CA GLY A 109 -11.87 0.54 13.57
C GLY A 109 -10.70 0.99 13.94
N VAL A 110 -9.99 0.92 13.21
CA VAL A 110 -8.91 1.41 13.59
C VAL A 110 -9.07 2.69 13.72
N PRO A 111 -8.88 3.02 14.58
CA PRO A 111 -9.14 4.15 15.07
C PRO A 111 -8.24 5.14 14.71
N SER A 112 -8.35 5.47 13.58
CA SER A 112 -7.70 6.69 13.31
C SER A 112 -8.26 7.76 14.22
N GLY A 113 -9.43 7.56 14.68
CA GLY A 113 -9.96 8.49 15.65
C GLY A 113 -9.23 8.46 16.97
N LEU A 114 -8.55 7.42 17.23
CA LEU A 114 -7.82 7.31 18.46
C LEU A 114 -6.47 7.98 18.38
N PHE A 115 -6.07 8.28 17.24
CA PHE A 115 -4.83 8.95 17.07
C PHE A 115 -5.06 10.39 16.67
#